data_59a168b679e8efedb34bd010c95ba5a2
#
_entry.id   59a168b679e8efedb34bd010c95ba5a2
#
_cell.length_a   1.000
_cell.length_b   1.000
_cell.length_c   1.000
_cell.angle_alpha   90.00
_cell.angle_beta   90.00
_cell.angle_gamma   90.00
#
_symmetry.space_group_name_H-M   'P 1'
#
loop_
_entity.id
_entity.type
_entity.pdbx_description
1 polymer ?
#
loop_
_entity_poly.entity_id
_entity_poly.type
_entity_poly.pdbx_seq_one_letter_code
_entity_poly.pdbx_strand_id
1 'polypeptide(L)'
;MNEDLHVAYRPEFFNEVIGQDHIIDSLKHIQEKNAWPHAYLLVGPSGCGKTTVGRIIAKELNCEPSSLVEIDAASHSSVDGVRQLSASLQYTGFGETPTRVIIIDECHSLSKQAWQALLKPIEEPPAHIYFILCTTEVDKVPETIKTRCSQYNFRSVPFDLLAELIDWVAEEENISITEKMSTLIAQEADGSPRKALTLLSKARGVKDIESLKDILESASENKSIIELCRLLLKTPNWKRAIRLINDMEELPPETIRLTILSYMSKVLLNTPDERKALKVLPILDAFSQPFNASEKKAPLLLAVGTLCFGEANE
;
A
#
# COMPACT_ATOMS: atom_id res chain seq x y z
N MET A 1 -20.17 4.22 17.85
CA MET A 1 -19.79 4.34 16.42
C MET A 1 -18.67 3.33 16.22
N ASN A 2 -18.81 2.37 15.30
CA ASN A 2 -17.72 1.44 15.02
C ASN A 2 -16.66 2.19 14.24
N GLU A 3 -15.62 2.62 14.90
CA GLU A 3 -14.43 3.14 14.27
C GLU A 3 -13.72 2.01 13.52
N ASP A 4 -13.18 2.29 12.34
CA ASP A 4 -12.45 1.27 11.56
C ASP A 4 -11.22 0.79 12.35
N LEU A 5 -11.04 -0.53 12.50
CA LEU A 5 -9.96 -1.11 13.31
C LEU A 5 -8.58 -0.56 12.93
N HIS A 6 -8.32 -0.31 11.66
CA HIS A 6 -7.04 0.24 11.22
C HIS A 6 -6.81 1.70 11.64
N VAL A 7 -7.85 2.40 12.12
CA VAL A 7 -7.76 3.75 12.70
C VAL A 7 -7.63 3.63 14.21
N ALA A 8 -8.50 2.83 14.87
CA ALA A 8 -8.51 2.64 16.30
C ALA A 8 -7.20 2.03 16.86
N TYR A 9 -6.60 1.10 16.12
CA TYR A 9 -5.35 0.41 16.48
C TYR A 9 -4.13 0.97 15.74
N ARG A 10 -4.18 2.25 15.36
CA ARG A 10 -3.01 2.89 14.76
C ARG A 10 -1.97 3.17 15.85
N PRO A 11 -0.70 2.73 15.67
CA PRO A 11 0.37 3.01 16.60
C PRO A 11 0.52 4.51 16.92
N GLU A 12 0.63 4.83 18.21
CA GLU A 12 0.88 6.18 18.71
C GLU A 12 2.31 6.38 19.22
N PHE A 13 3.03 5.28 19.47
CA PHE A 13 4.41 5.26 19.97
C PHE A 13 5.27 4.31 19.14
N PHE A 14 6.59 4.54 19.16
CA PHE A 14 7.55 3.71 18.40
C PHE A 14 7.53 2.23 18.80
N ASN A 15 7.27 1.89 20.04
CA ASN A 15 7.23 0.51 20.53
C ASN A 15 5.98 -0.28 20.08
N GLU A 16 4.99 0.38 19.52
CA GLU A 16 3.78 -0.24 18.98
C GLU A 16 3.88 -0.55 17.48
N VAL A 17 4.94 -0.04 16.82
CA VAL A 17 5.14 -0.26 15.38
C VAL A 17 5.76 -1.63 15.16
N ILE A 18 5.07 -2.50 14.43
CA ILE A 18 5.52 -3.87 14.16
C ILE A 18 6.33 -3.98 12.86
N GLY A 19 7.32 -4.87 12.84
CA GLY A 19 8.05 -5.30 11.66
C GLY A 19 8.97 -4.26 11.01
N GLN A 20 9.25 -3.14 11.72
CA GLN A 20 10.13 -2.07 11.27
C GLN A 20 11.25 -1.78 12.27
N ASP A 21 11.70 -2.79 13.03
CA ASP A 21 12.64 -2.63 14.16
C ASP A 21 13.88 -1.83 13.78
N HIS A 22 14.46 -2.10 12.61
CA HIS A 22 15.65 -1.40 12.11
C HIS A 22 15.45 0.11 11.91
N ILE A 23 14.22 0.56 11.59
CA ILE A 23 13.86 1.98 11.48
C ILE A 23 13.63 2.56 12.87
N ILE A 24 12.87 1.83 13.69
CA ILE A 24 12.48 2.27 15.03
C ILE A 24 13.70 2.44 15.93
N ASP A 25 14.66 1.51 15.89
CA ASP A 25 15.90 1.60 16.66
C ASP A 25 16.74 2.83 16.25
N SER A 26 16.81 3.11 14.94
CA SER A 26 17.47 4.33 14.43
C SER A 26 16.78 5.61 14.90
N LEU A 27 15.45 5.65 14.87
CA LEU A 27 14.67 6.81 15.31
C LEU A 27 14.75 7.04 16.82
N LYS A 28 14.73 5.97 17.63
CA LYS A 28 14.94 6.04 19.08
C LYS A 28 16.32 6.61 19.42
N HIS A 29 17.36 6.21 18.70
CA HIS A 29 18.69 6.75 18.88
C HIS A 29 18.77 8.25 18.55
N ILE A 30 18.06 8.73 17.52
CA ILE A 30 17.93 10.15 17.19
C ILE A 30 17.20 10.89 18.32
N GLN A 31 16.12 10.29 18.84
CA GLN A 31 15.33 10.82 19.97
C GLN A 31 16.21 11.01 21.21
N GLU A 32 16.97 9.97 21.60
CA GLU A 32 17.88 10.03 22.77
C GLU A 32 18.90 11.16 22.68
N LYS A 33 19.39 11.43 21.46
CA LYS A 33 20.36 12.48 21.20
C LYS A 33 19.73 13.85 20.93
N ASN A 34 18.42 13.92 20.82
CA ASN A 34 17.68 15.10 20.38
C ASN A 34 18.27 15.70 19.08
N ALA A 35 18.66 14.86 18.13
CA ALA A 35 19.35 15.21 16.90
C ALA A 35 18.47 14.98 15.67
N TRP A 36 17.25 15.51 15.70
CA TRP A 36 16.24 15.31 14.67
C TRP A 36 16.59 15.98 13.34
N PRO A 37 16.73 15.23 12.24
CA PRO A 37 16.81 15.79 10.89
C PRO A 37 15.56 16.59 10.54
N HIS A 38 15.73 17.69 9.80
CA HIS A 38 14.61 18.52 9.36
C HIS A 38 13.81 17.94 8.19
N ALA A 39 14.36 16.96 7.46
CA ALA A 39 13.68 16.33 6.34
C ALA A 39 13.86 14.81 6.35
N TYR A 40 12.75 14.11 6.24
CA TYR A 40 12.65 12.66 6.17
C TYR A 40 12.04 12.23 4.84
N LEU A 41 12.52 11.10 4.30
CA LEU A 41 11.92 10.42 3.17
C LEU A 41 11.62 8.97 3.57
N LEU A 42 10.34 8.67 3.80
CA LEU A 42 9.85 7.37 4.20
C LEU A 42 9.36 6.63 2.95
N VAL A 43 10.06 5.57 2.57
CA VAL A 43 9.84 4.82 1.34
C VAL A 43 9.36 3.43 1.68
N GLY A 44 8.37 2.89 0.97
CA GLY A 44 7.96 1.49 1.12
C GLY A 44 6.52 1.22 0.68
N PRO A 45 6.06 -0.03 0.78
CA PRO A 45 4.74 -0.46 0.33
C PRO A 45 3.60 0.31 0.99
N SER A 46 2.41 0.26 0.38
CA SER A 46 1.22 0.87 0.97
C SER A 46 0.80 0.14 2.24
N GLY A 47 0.40 0.92 3.27
CA GLY A 47 -0.11 0.37 4.53
C GLY A 47 0.92 -0.26 5.47
N CYS A 48 2.25 -0.10 5.22
CA CYS A 48 3.33 -0.61 6.06
C CYS A 48 3.73 0.30 7.24
N GLY A 49 3.04 1.44 7.45
CA GLY A 49 3.23 2.32 8.60
C GLY A 49 3.98 3.63 8.34
N LYS A 50 4.32 4.02 7.10
CA LYS A 50 5.05 5.28 6.77
C LYS A 50 4.44 6.52 7.44
N THR A 51 3.19 6.82 7.11
CA THR A 51 2.47 7.99 7.63
C THR A 51 2.27 7.90 9.15
N THR A 52 2.08 6.68 9.68
CA THR A 52 2.00 6.42 11.13
C THR A 52 3.29 6.81 11.83
N VAL A 53 4.44 6.34 11.34
CA VAL A 53 5.76 6.70 11.90
C VAL A 53 6.00 8.21 11.74
N GLY A 54 5.57 8.81 10.63
CA GLY A 54 5.62 10.26 10.45
C GLY A 54 4.87 11.02 11.54
N ARG A 55 3.68 10.56 11.93
CA ARG A 55 2.90 11.16 13.05
C ARG A 55 3.57 10.93 14.40
N ILE A 56 4.19 9.77 14.62
CA ILE A 56 4.95 9.50 15.84
C ILE A 56 6.16 10.47 15.92
N ILE A 57 6.91 10.65 14.84
CA ILE A 57 8.00 11.64 14.80
C ILE A 57 7.48 13.05 15.13
N ALA A 58 6.33 13.46 14.59
CA ALA A 58 5.72 14.75 14.90
C ALA A 58 5.39 14.89 16.40
N LYS A 59 4.86 13.84 17.01
CA LYS A 59 4.56 13.76 18.45
C LYS A 59 5.84 13.89 19.29
N GLU A 60 6.91 13.18 18.92
CA GLU A 60 8.20 13.22 19.60
C GLU A 60 8.93 14.58 19.45
N LEU A 61 8.65 15.30 18.39
CA LEU A 61 9.09 16.69 18.18
C LEU A 61 8.25 17.71 18.96
N ASN A 62 7.30 17.27 19.78
CA ASN A 62 6.32 18.10 20.49
C ASN A 62 5.53 19.02 19.54
N CYS A 63 5.20 18.54 18.35
CA CYS A 63 4.35 19.28 17.42
C CYS A 63 2.90 19.23 17.88
N GLU A 64 2.32 20.38 18.13
CA GLU A 64 0.88 20.49 18.47
C GLU A 64 0.00 20.00 17.29
N PRO A 65 -1.15 19.35 17.56
CA PRO A 65 -2.04 18.88 16.50
C PRO A 65 -2.47 19.98 15.51
N SER A 66 -2.61 21.21 15.99
CA SER A 66 -2.92 22.41 15.19
C SER A 66 -1.76 22.86 14.27
N SER A 67 -0.55 22.40 14.54
CA SER A 67 0.68 22.70 13.82
C SER A 67 1.16 21.57 12.94
N LEU A 68 0.48 20.40 13.00
CA LEU A 68 0.69 19.27 12.11
C LEU A 68 -0.12 19.48 10.83
N VAL A 69 0.57 19.54 9.70
CA VAL A 69 -0.06 19.67 8.38
C VAL A 69 0.15 18.37 7.62
N GLU A 70 -0.93 17.71 7.25
CA GLU A 70 -0.89 16.50 6.42
C GLU A 70 -1.52 16.80 5.06
N ILE A 71 -0.79 16.47 4.00
CA ILE A 71 -1.20 16.65 2.61
C ILE A 71 -1.07 15.30 1.91
N ASP A 72 -2.17 14.83 1.34
CA ASP A 72 -2.14 13.74 0.37
C ASP A 72 -1.90 14.34 -1.03
N ALA A 73 -0.71 14.10 -1.57
CA ALA A 73 -0.32 14.63 -2.87
C ALA A 73 -1.06 13.97 -4.04
N ALA A 74 -1.69 12.81 -3.85
CA ALA A 74 -2.51 12.16 -4.87
C ALA A 74 -3.81 12.95 -5.11
N SER A 75 -4.43 13.44 -4.04
CA SER A 75 -5.66 14.27 -4.11
C SER A 75 -5.39 15.77 -4.24
N HIS A 76 -4.22 16.25 -3.81
CA HIS A 76 -3.86 17.66 -3.76
C HIS A 76 -2.52 17.96 -4.47
N SER A 77 -2.35 17.46 -5.70
CA SER A 77 -1.13 17.64 -6.50
C SER A 77 -0.92 19.07 -7.04
N SER A 78 -1.80 20.03 -6.71
CA SER A 78 -1.77 21.38 -7.26
C SER A 78 -0.55 22.18 -6.77
N VAL A 79 0.11 22.85 -7.70
CA VAL A 79 1.25 23.75 -7.44
C VAL A 79 0.87 24.86 -6.45
N ASP A 80 -0.38 25.33 -6.49
CA ASP A 80 -0.85 26.41 -5.65
C ASP A 80 -0.97 26.03 -4.19
N GLY A 81 -1.39 24.79 -3.87
CA GLY A 81 -1.40 24.28 -2.50
C GLY A 81 0.01 24.22 -1.89
N VAL A 82 0.99 23.73 -2.65
CA VAL A 82 2.40 23.67 -2.21
C VAL A 82 3.02 25.07 -2.10
N ARG A 83 2.68 26.00 -2.99
CA ARG A 83 3.11 27.40 -2.89
C ARG A 83 2.54 28.10 -1.67
N GLN A 84 1.27 27.92 -1.38
CA GLN A 84 0.63 28.45 -0.16
C GLN A 84 1.28 27.84 1.09
N LEU A 85 1.55 26.53 1.09
CA LEU A 85 2.32 25.88 2.14
C LEU A 85 3.69 26.56 2.29
N SER A 86 4.47 26.68 1.21
CA SER A 86 5.80 27.31 1.24
C SER A 86 5.76 28.76 1.75
N ALA A 87 4.76 29.53 1.38
CA ALA A 87 4.57 30.90 1.88
C ALA A 87 4.22 30.92 3.39
N SER A 88 3.59 29.87 3.89
CA SER A 88 3.22 29.76 5.31
C SER A 88 4.36 29.28 6.22
N LEU A 89 5.49 28.82 5.69
CA LEU A 89 6.61 28.26 6.47
C LEU A 89 7.33 29.30 7.34
N GLN A 90 7.19 30.59 7.02
CA GLN A 90 7.74 31.66 7.85
C GLN A 90 7.02 31.82 9.20
N TYR A 91 5.81 31.27 9.33
CA TYR A 91 5.05 31.33 10.58
C TYR A 91 5.39 30.14 11.46
N THR A 92 5.59 30.39 12.76
CA THR A 92 5.79 29.36 13.76
C THR A 92 4.51 28.57 13.99
N GLY A 93 4.61 27.41 14.65
CA GLY A 93 3.48 26.63 15.11
C GLY A 93 2.56 27.40 16.05
N PHE A 94 1.32 26.94 16.14
CA PHE A 94 0.36 27.43 17.12
C PHE A 94 0.51 26.62 18.41
N GLY A 95 0.37 27.27 19.58
CA GLY A 95 0.44 26.63 20.89
C GLY A 95 1.71 26.95 21.66
N GLU A 96 2.09 26.07 22.58
CA GLU A 96 3.23 26.28 23.49
C GLU A 96 4.58 26.03 22.82
N THR A 97 4.62 25.25 21.73
CA THR A 97 5.84 24.94 20.99
C THR A 97 5.85 25.59 19.61
N PRO A 98 7.01 26.09 19.16
CA PRO A 98 7.12 26.66 17.82
C PRO A 98 7.15 25.60 16.72
N THR A 99 7.29 24.32 17.06
CA THR A 99 7.47 23.21 16.11
C THR A 99 6.28 23.04 15.18
N ARG A 100 6.57 22.90 13.89
CA ARG A 100 5.58 22.61 12.86
C ARG A 100 6.08 21.46 12.00
N VAL A 101 5.24 20.46 11.82
CA VAL A 101 5.57 19.28 11.00
C VAL A 101 4.66 19.23 9.79
N ILE A 102 5.25 18.95 8.64
CA ILE A 102 4.55 18.85 7.35
C ILE A 102 4.76 17.43 6.83
N ILE A 103 3.69 16.64 6.83
CA ILE A 103 3.65 15.30 6.23
C ILE A 103 3.07 15.43 4.83
N ILE A 104 3.81 14.97 3.83
CA ILE A 104 3.34 14.88 2.44
C ILE A 104 3.27 13.39 2.08
N ASP A 105 2.05 12.86 2.09
CA ASP A 105 1.82 11.47 1.71
C ASP A 105 1.70 11.34 0.19
N GLU A 106 2.07 10.17 -0.34
CA GLU A 106 2.17 9.86 -1.77
C GLU A 106 2.87 10.97 -2.57
N CYS A 107 3.99 11.49 -2.01
CA CYS A 107 4.71 12.65 -2.53
C CYS A 107 5.21 12.46 -3.98
N HIS A 108 5.31 11.22 -4.48
CA HIS A 108 5.63 10.93 -5.88
C HIS A 108 4.59 11.48 -6.88
N SER A 109 3.39 11.84 -6.41
CA SER A 109 2.32 12.45 -7.21
C SER A 109 2.50 13.96 -7.39
N LEU A 110 3.45 14.57 -6.68
CA LEU A 110 3.73 16.01 -6.81
C LEU A 110 4.24 16.36 -8.22
N SER A 111 3.72 17.45 -8.77
CA SER A 111 4.20 17.99 -10.04
C SER A 111 5.66 18.47 -9.96
N LYS A 112 6.35 18.54 -11.10
CA LYS A 112 7.73 19.09 -11.17
C LYS A 112 7.83 20.49 -10.57
N GLN A 113 6.80 21.32 -10.74
CA GLN A 113 6.77 22.69 -10.21
C GLN A 113 6.56 22.70 -8.68
N ALA A 114 5.76 21.78 -8.14
CA ALA A 114 5.60 21.59 -6.70
C ALA A 114 6.92 21.16 -6.04
N TRP A 115 7.64 20.21 -6.65
CA TRP A 115 8.97 19.81 -6.20
C TRP A 115 9.96 20.98 -6.19
N GLN A 116 9.96 21.82 -7.23
CA GLN A 116 10.81 23.01 -7.28
C GLN A 116 10.50 24.02 -6.16
N ALA A 117 9.22 24.16 -5.80
CA ALA A 117 8.84 25.04 -4.69
C ALA A 117 9.28 24.51 -3.32
N LEU A 118 9.42 23.19 -3.16
CA LEU A 118 9.86 22.54 -1.92
C LEU A 118 11.39 22.47 -1.79
N LEU A 119 12.16 22.58 -2.87
CA LEU A 119 13.62 22.42 -2.82
C LEU A 119 14.28 23.34 -1.80
N LYS A 120 14.01 24.64 -1.89
CA LYS A 120 14.62 25.63 -0.98
C LYS A 120 14.20 25.42 0.47
N PRO A 121 12.91 25.24 0.81
CA PRO A 121 12.49 24.93 2.17
C PRO A 121 13.09 23.64 2.76
N ILE A 122 13.35 22.63 1.94
CA ILE A 122 13.97 21.38 2.39
C ILE A 122 15.48 21.52 2.56
N GLU A 123 16.13 22.32 1.73
CA GLU A 123 17.58 22.57 1.80
C GLU A 123 17.96 23.49 2.96
N GLU A 124 17.18 24.55 3.20
CA GLU A 124 17.38 25.54 4.24
C GLU A 124 16.10 25.70 5.08
N PRO A 125 15.70 24.68 5.85
CA PRO A 125 14.48 24.74 6.62
C PRO A 125 14.60 25.72 7.77
N PRO A 126 13.55 26.51 8.07
CA PRO A 126 13.47 27.23 9.32
C PRO A 126 13.60 26.28 10.52
N ALA A 127 14.25 26.70 11.60
CA ALA A 127 14.56 25.83 12.74
C ALA A 127 13.34 25.14 13.39
N HIS A 128 12.14 25.65 13.17
CA HIS A 128 10.88 25.12 13.69
C HIS A 128 10.14 24.21 12.70
N ILE A 129 10.64 24.03 11.48
CA ILE A 129 9.97 23.26 10.41
C ILE A 129 10.64 21.91 10.20
N TYR A 130 9.81 20.88 10.11
CA TYR A 130 10.20 19.52 9.77
C TYR A 130 9.33 18.99 8.62
N PHE A 131 9.97 18.34 7.65
CA PHE A 131 9.31 17.70 6.50
C PHE A 131 9.37 16.20 6.61
N ILE A 132 8.23 15.53 6.39
CA ILE A 132 8.14 14.08 6.33
C ILE A 132 7.47 13.71 5.01
N LEU A 133 8.27 13.23 4.07
CA LEU A 133 7.83 12.83 2.74
C LEU A 133 7.60 11.32 2.73
N CYS A 134 6.40 10.87 2.39
CA CYS A 134 6.05 9.45 2.29
C CYS A 134 5.80 9.08 0.83
N THR A 135 6.34 7.94 0.38
CA THR A 135 6.14 7.47 -0.99
C THR A 135 6.19 5.95 -1.10
N THR A 136 5.43 5.42 -2.06
CA THR A 136 5.55 4.04 -2.53
C THR A 136 6.51 3.92 -3.73
N GLU A 137 6.84 5.04 -4.41
CA GLU A 137 7.61 5.07 -5.65
C GLU A 137 8.80 6.04 -5.54
N VAL A 138 9.90 5.55 -4.95
CA VAL A 138 11.11 6.37 -4.72
C VAL A 138 11.75 6.87 -6.03
N ASP A 139 11.59 6.12 -7.11
CA ASP A 139 12.18 6.47 -8.42
C ASP A 139 11.55 7.72 -9.03
N LYS A 140 10.33 8.07 -8.65
CA LYS A 140 9.65 9.30 -9.09
C LYS A 140 10.05 10.52 -8.25
N VAL A 141 10.72 10.35 -7.11
CA VAL A 141 11.21 11.44 -6.27
C VAL A 141 12.51 12.00 -6.87
N PRO A 142 12.62 13.32 -7.06
CA PRO A 142 13.85 13.93 -7.61
C PRO A 142 15.08 13.62 -6.76
N GLU A 143 16.21 13.33 -7.41
CA GLU A 143 17.47 13.01 -6.72
C GLU A 143 17.94 14.17 -5.81
N THR A 144 17.69 15.41 -6.22
CA THR A 144 17.96 16.61 -5.41
C THR A 144 17.22 16.64 -4.08
N ILE A 145 16.06 16.01 -3.98
CA ILE A 145 15.30 15.85 -2.73
C ILE A 145 15.87 14.69 -1.90
N LYS A 146 16.13 13.54 -2.54
CA LYS A 146 16.63 12.33 -1.86
C LYS A 146 17.92 12.62 -1.10
N THR A 147 18.83 13.38 -1.71
CA THR A 147 20.14 13.72 -1.12
C THR A 147 20.05 14.69 0.09
N ARG A 148 18.90 15.33 0.30
CA ARG A 148 18.64 16.27 1.40
C ARG A 148 17.79 15.69 2.52
N CYS A 149 17.27 14.48 2.33
CA CYS A 149 16.41 13.82 3.29
C CYS A 149 17.11 12.64 3.96
N SER A 150 16.83 12.42 5.25
CA SER A 150 17.14 11.16 5.92
C SER A 150 16.17 10.09 5.42
N GLN A 151 16.67 9.15 4.62
CA GLN A 151 15.84 8.14 3.97
C GLN A 151 15.70 6.89 4.86
N TYR A 152 14.46 6.41 4.99
CA TYR A 152 14.09 5.17 5.66
C TYR A 152 13.27 4.28 4.76
N ASN A 153 13.72 3.02 4.60
CA ASN A 153 13.09 2.06 3.70
C ASN A 153 12.24 1.07 4.51
N PHE A 154 10.95 1.27 4.49
CA PHE A 154 9.95 0.37 5.09
C PHE A 154 9.81 -0.90 4.27
N ARG A 155 9.58 -2.01 4.96
CA ARG A 155 9.36 -3.31 4.35
C ARG A 155 7.93 -3.78 4.61
N SER A 156 7.48 -4.73 3.80
CA SER A 156 6.28 -5.51 4.13
C SER A 156 6.47 -6.17 5.48
N VAL A 157 5.45 -6.12 6.33
CA VAL A 157 5.49 -6.75 7.64
C VAL A 157 5.46 -8.27 7.49
N PRO A 158 6.34 -9.02 8.18
CA PRO A 158 6.35 -10.47 8.16
C PRO A 158 4.99 -11.08 8.51
N PHE A 159 4.69 -12.21 7.87
CA PHE A 159 3.43 -12.93 8.07
C PHE A 159 3.13 -13.23 9.54
N ASP A 160 4.13 -13.72 10.28
CA ASP A 160 3.95 -14.11 11.69
C ASP A 160 3.53 -12.92 12.55
N LEU A 161 4.17 -11.76 12.37
CA LEU A 161 3.81 -10.52 13.08
C LEU A 161 2.42 -9.99 12.69
N LEU A 162 1.98 -10.21 11.45
CA LEU A 162 0.61 -9.87 11.05
C LEU A 162 -0.42 -10.81 11.69
N ALA A 163 -0.11 -12.10 11.81
CA ALA A 163 -0.99 -13.05 12.47
C ALA A 163 -1.12 -12.70 13.98
N GLU A 164 -0.01 -12.40 14.65
CA GLU A 164 -0.01 -11.94 16.04
C GLU A 164 -0.84 -10.65 16.23
N LEU A 165 -0.69 -9.67 15.33
CA LEU A 165 -1.49 -8.44 15.36
C LEU A 165 -2.99 -8.74 15.21
N ILE A 166 -3.36 -9.62 14.27
CA ILE A 166 -4.75 -10.00 14.01
C ILE A 166 -5.34 -10.68 15.26
N ASP A 167 -4.62 -11.64 15.84
CA ASP A 167 -5.08 -12.39 17.00
C ASP A 167 -5.24 -11.47 18.20
N TRP A 168 -4.27 -10.60 18.46
CA TRP A 168 -4.35 -9.62 19.55
C TRP A 168 -5.55 -8.67 19.38
N VAL A 169 -5.74 -8.08 18.21
CA VAL A 169 -6.87 -7.16 17.97
C VAL A 169 -8.21 -7.90 18.01
N ALA A 170 -8.25 -9.16 17.54
CA ALA A 170 -9.47 -9.97 17.61
C ALA A 170 -9.86 -10.25 19.07
N GLU A 171 -8.89 -10.51 19.95
CA GLU A 171 -9.12 -10.71 21.39
C GLU A 171 -9.65 -9.43 22.05
N GLU A 172 -8.99 -8.28 21.83
CA GLU A 172 -9.40 -6.98 22.38
C GLU A 172 -10.83 -6.59 21.94
N GLU A 173 -11.18 -6.85 20.69
CA GLU A 173 -12.48 -6.52 20.11
C GLU A 173 -13.55 -7.61 20.26
N ASN A 174 -13.21 -8.72 20.96
CA ASN A 174 -14.08 -9.89 21.11
C ASN A 174 -14.58 -10.45 19.76
N ILE A 175 -13.74 -10.42 18.73
CA ILE A 175 -14.03 -11.00 17.42
C ILE A 175 -13.67 -12.47 17.46
N SER A 176 -14.66 -13.35 17.31
CA SER A 176 -14.43 -14.80 17.31
C SER A 176 -13.85 -15.23 15.97
N ILE A 177 -12.55 -15.46 15.90
CA ILE A 177 -11.85 -16.03 14.76
C ILE A 177 -11.08 -17.29 15.16
N THR A 178 -10.87 -18.19 14.25
CA THR A 178 -10.02 -19.38 14.42
C THR A 178 -8.62 -19.09 13.92
N GLU A 179 -7.60 -19.82 14.40
CA GLU A 179 -6.23 -19.73 13.89
C GLU A 179 -6.13 -19.84 12.37
N LYS A 180 -6.96 -20.70 11.74
CA LYS A 180 -7.03 -20.81 10.27
C LYS A 180 -7.58 -19.54 9.60
N MET A 181 -8.51 -18.86 10.25
CA MET A 181 -9.07 -17.61 9.73
C MET A 181 -8.05 -16.47 9.88
N SER A 182 -7.37 -16.38 11.02
CA SER A 182 -6.27 -15.44 11.25
C SER A 182 -5.15 -15.63 10.21
N THR A 183 -4.71 -16.86 10.01
CA THR A 183 -3.74 -17.23 8.98
C THR A 183 -4.18 -16.76 7.58
N LEU A 184 -5.45 -16.98 7.21
CA LEU A 184 -5.97 -16.57 5.91
C LEU A 184 -5.99 -15.05 5.75
N ILE A 185 -6.42 -14.31 6.78
CA ILE A 185 -6.42 -12.84 6.78
C ILE A 185 -4.98 -12.32 6.65
N ALA A 186 -4.02 -12.88 7.39
CA ALA A 186 -2.61 -12.48 7.32
C ALA A 186 -2.00 -12.72 5.93
N GLN A 187 -2.34 -13.85 5.27
CA GLN A 187 -1.93 -14.14 3.90
C GLN A 187 -2.49 -13.13 2.90
N GLU A 188 -3.78 -12.82 3.01
CA GLU A 188 -4.44 -11.87 2.12
C GLU A 188 -4.01 -10.41 2.38
N ALA A 189 -3.50 -10.11 3.56
CA ALA A 189 -3.01 -8.77 3.91
C ALA A 189 -1.72 -8.37 3.17
N ASP A 190 -0.96 -9.34 2.65
CA ASP A 190 0.23 -9.12 1.82
C ASP A 190 1.25 -8.15 2.45
N GLY A 191 1.52 -8.33 3.75
CA GLY A 191 2.48 -7.52 4.49
C GLY A 191 1.97 -6.14 4.94
N SER A 192 0.68 -5.84 4.79
CA SER A 192 0.08 -4.56 5.17
C SER A 192 -0.78 -4.66 6.44
N PRO A 193 -0.35 -4.11 7.58
CA PRO A 193 -1.16 -4.03 8.80
C PRO A 193 -2.51 -3.34 8.58
N ARG A 194 -2.55 -2.26 7.79
CA ARG A 194 -3.80 -1.58 7.43
C ARG A 194 -4.79 -2.53 6.77
N LYS A 195 -4.33 -3.30 5.78
CA LYS A 195 -5.17 -4.27 5.07
C LYS A 195 -5.58 -5.41 6.00
N ALA A 196 -4.69 -5.91 6.85
CA ALA A 196 -4.98 -6.94 7.84
C ALA A 196 -6.15 -6.55 8.76
N LEU A 197 -6.08 -5.36 9.36
CA LEU A 197 -7.12 -4.85 10.25
C LEU A 197 -8.43 -4.52 9.51
N THR A 198 -8.34 -4.05 8.27
CA THR A 198 -9.53 -3.85 7.42
C THR A 198 -10.23 -5.17 7.11
N LEU A 199 -9.47 -6.23 6.81
CA LEU A 199 -10.01 -7.57 6.55
C LEU A 199 -10.58 -8.19 7.83
N LEU A 200 -9.89 -8.02 8.98
CA LEU A 200 -10.40 -8.45 10.28
C LEU A 200 -11.73 -7.77 10.63
N SER A 201 -11.86 -6.47 10.35
CA SER A 201 -13.12 -5.75 10.56
C SER A 201 -14.27 -6.35 9.75
N LYS A 202 -14.00 -6.81 8.51
CA LYS A 202 -14.99 -7.49 7.64
C LYS A 202 -15.30 -8.92 8.10
N ALA A 203 -14.39 -9.55 8.85
CA ALA A 203 -14.58 -10.88 9.41
C ALA A 203 -15.48 -10.91 10.66
N ARG A 204 -15.91 -9.74 11.18
CA ARG A 204 -16.81 -9.65 12.33
C ARG A 204 -18.11 -10.42 12.07
N GLY A 205 -18.43 -11.38 12.97
CA GLY A 205 -19.64 -12.19 12.88
C GLY A 205 -19.58 -13.36 11.89
N VAL A 206 -18.45 -13.57 11.21
CA VAL A 206 -18.23 -14.73 10.34
C VAL A 206 -17.93 -15.96 11.19
N LYS A 207 -18.66 -17.06 10.96
CA LYS A 207 -18.57 -18.27 11.79
C LYS A 207 -17.67 -19.36 11.22
N ASP A 208 -17.44 -19.35 9.92
CA ASP A 208 -16.73 -20.41 9.23
C ASP A 208 -15.78 -19.85 8.16
N ILE A 209 -14.78 -20.66 7.81
CA ILE A 209 -13.71 -20.28 6.90
C ILE A 209 -14.18 -20.09 5.45
N GLU A 210 -15.25 -20.80 5.03
CA GLU A 210 -15.78 -20.68 3.67
C GLU A 210 -16.46 -19.31 3.49
N SER A 211 -17.30 -18.92 4.43
CA SER A 211 -17.91 -17.58 4.45
C SER A 211 -16.84 -16.48 4.50
N LEU A 212 -15.75 -16.68 5.25
CA LEU A 212 -14.64 -15.73 5.28
C LEU A 212 -13.96 -15.61 3.91
N LYS A 213 -13.68 -16.72 3.23
CA LYS A 213 -13.10 -16.70 1.88
C LYS A 213 -13.98 -15.92 0.92
N ASP A 214 -15.28 -16.14 0.93
CA ASP A 214 -16.23 -15.42 0.08
C ASP A 214 -16.19 -13.91 0.33
N ILE A 215 -16.09 -13.50 1.61
CA ILE A 215 -15.96 -12.08 1.99
C ILE A 215 -14.62 -11.50 1.53
N LEU A 216 -13.52 -12.20 1.74
CA LEU A 216 -12.18 -11.74 1.34
C LEU A 216 -12.08 -11.62 -0.19
N GLU A 217 -12.66 -12.57 -0.92
CA GLU A 217 -12.75 -12.53 -2.38
C GLU A 217 -13.65 -11.39 -2.87
N SER A 218 -14.77 -11.15 -2.18
CA SER A 218 -15.67 -10.03 -2.51
C SER A 218 -15.08 -8.67 -2.17
N ALA A 219 -14.20 -8.62 -1.18
CA ALA A 219 -13.50 -7.42 -0.73
C ALA A 219 -12.26 -7.09 -1.58
N SER A 220 -11.82 -8.02 -2.41
CA SER A 220 -10.72 -7.81 -3.35
C SER A 220 -11.23 -6.89 -4.47
N GLU A 221 -10.57 -5.75 -4.66
CA GLU A 221 -10.78 -4.86 -5.82
C GLU A 221 -10.58 -5.61 -7.15
N ASN A 222 -10.02 -6.81 -7.08
CA ASN A 222 -9.68 -7.68 -8.19
C ASN A 222 -10.61 -8.88 -8.37
N LYS A 223 -11.83 -8.87 -7.79
CA LYS A 223 -12.77 -10.01 -7.85
C LYS A 223 -12.95 -10.53 -9.28
N SER A 224 -13.24 -9.65 -10.22
CA SER A 224 -13.44 -10.01 -11.63
C SER A 224 -12.16 -10.57 -12.26
N ILE A 225 -10.97 -10.09 -11.85
CA ILE A 225 -9.67 -10.62 -12.30
C ILE A 225 -9.46 -12.03 -11.75
N ILE A 226 -9.76 -12.27 -10.47
CA ILE A 226 -9.62 -13.59 -9.84
C ILE A 226 -10.59 -14.60 -10.48
N GLU A 227 -11.82 -14.17 -10.76
CA GLU A 227 -12.78 -15.00 -11.50
C GLU A 227 -12.28 -15.33 -12.92
N LEU A 228 -11.66 -14.36 -13.59
CA LEU A 228 -11.03 -14.59 -14.91
C LEU A 228 -9.88 -15.60 -14.78
N CYS A 229 -9.01 -15.47 -13.78
CA CYS A 229 -7.95 -16.44 -13.51
C CYS A 229 -8.48 -17.85 -13.31
N ARG A 230 -9.53 -18.02 -12.51
CA ARG A 230 -10.18 -19.31 -12.26
C ARG A 230 -10.84 -19.90 -13.51
N LEU A 231 -11.45 -19.04 -14.33
CA LEU A 231 -12.02 -19.43 -15.60
C LEU A 231 -10.95 -19.97 -16.54
N LEU A 232 -9.81 -19.26 -16.67
CA LEU A 232 -8.69 -19.67 -17.52
C LEU A 232 -8.04 -20.99 -17.05
N LEU A 233 -7.97 -21.23 -15.74
CA LEU A 233 -7.41 -22.49 -15.18
C LEU A 233 -8.32 -23.70 -15.35
N LYS A 234 -9.64 -23.51 -15.30
CA LYS A 234 -10.60 -24.64 -15.34
C LYS A 234 -10.96 -25.02 -16.77
N THR A 235 -11.71 -24.17 -17.42
CA THR A 235 -12.23 -24.34 -18.78
C THR A 235 -12.36 -22.97 -19.43
N PRO A 236 -11.35 -22.51 -20.18
CA PRO A 236 -11.40 -21.23 -20.85
C PRO A 236 -12.68 -21.12 -21.69
N ASN A 237 -13.46 -20.07 -21.45
CA ASN A 237 -14.69 -19.80 -22.17
C ASN A 237 -14.75 -18.33 -22.56
N TRP A 238 -14.65 -18.05 -23.84
CA TRP A 238 -14.59 -16.71 -24.41
C TRP A 238 -15.77 -15.83 -24.00
N LYS A 239 -17.00 -16.35 -24.09
CA LYS A 239 -18.22 -15.57 -23.78
C LYS A 239 -18.25 -15.12 -22.32
N ARG A 240 -17.77 -15.97 -21.40
CA ARG A 240 -17.68 -15.64 -19.97
C ARG A 240 -16.51 -14.72 -19.68
N ALA A 241 -15.37 -14.94 -20.33
CA ALA A 241 -14.18 -14.10 -20.20
C ALA A 241 -14.46 -12.66 -20.62
N ILE A 242 -15.14 -12.44 -21.75
CA ILE A 242 -15.50 -11.10 -22.22
C ILE A 242 -16.41 -10.36 -21.24
N ARG A 243 -17.36 -11.04 -20.59
CA ARG A 243 -18.20 -10.40 -19.57
C ARG A 243 -17.35 -9.91 -18.41
N LEU A 244 -16.45 -10.75 -17.87
CA LEU A 244 -15.55 -10.36 -16.79
C LEU A 244 -14.63 -9.20 -17.18
N ILE A 245 -14.12 -9.18 -18.43
CA ILE A 245 -13.29 -8.07 -18.93
C ILE A 245 -14.10 -6.76 -19.04
N ASN A 246 -15.37 -6.85 -19.39
CA ASN A 246 -16.23 -5.67 -19.43
C ASN A 246 -16.55 -5.14 -18.03
N ASP A 247 -16.73 -6.03 -17.04
CA ASP A 247 -16.94 -5.66 -15.64
C ASP A 247 -15.70 -4.95 -15.02
N MET A 248 -14.54 -5.02 -15.71
CA MET A 248 -13.29 -4.36 -15.35
C MET A 248 -12.99 -3.14 -16.24
N GLU A 249 -14.01 -2.39 -16.67
CA GLU A 249 -13.83 -1.31 -17.66
C GLU A 249 -12.94 -0.18 -17.15
N GLU A 250 -12.99 0.11 -15.88
CA GLU A 250 -12.21 1.19 -15.24
C GLU A 250 -10.76 0.81 -14.92
N LEU A 251 -10.42 -0.48 -14.93
CA LEU A 251 -9.08 -0.93 -14.58
C LEU A 251 -8.12 -0.83 -15.76
N PRO A 252 -6.89 -0.29 -15.56
CA PRO A 252 -5.86 -0.32 -16.58
C PRO A 252 -5.51 -1.76 -16.99
N PRO A 253 -5.39 -2.07 -18.29
CA PRO A 253 -5.06 -3.42 -18.76
C PRO A 253 -3.77 -3.99 -18.17
N GLU A 254 -2.79 -3.14 -17.92
CA GLU A 254 -1.52 -3.55 -17.29
C GLU A 254 -1.70 -3.97 -15.83
N THR A 255 -2.59 -3.32 -15.09
CA THR A 255 -2.94 -3.75 -13.72
C THR A 255 -3.60 -5.12 -13.72
N ILE A 256 -4.51 -5.38 -14.69
CA ILE A 256 -5.14 -6.69 -14.88
C ILE A 256 -4.07 -7.75 -15.17
N ARG A 257 -3.15 -7.46 -16.10
CA ARG A 257 -2.04 -8.35 -16.47
C ARG A 257 -1.17 -8.71 -15.27
N LEU A 258 -0.70 -7.73 -14.53
CA LEU A 258 0.17 -7.94 -13.36
C LEU A 258 -0.53 -8.75 -12.27
N THR A 259 -1.81 -8.51 -12.04
CA THR A 259 -2.62 -9.27 -11.08
C THR A 259 -2.77 -10.73 -11.51
N ILE A 260 -3.02 -10.99 -12.81
CA ILE A 260 -3.08 -12.36 -13.36
C ILE A 260 -1.73 -13.07 -13.17
N LEU A 261 -0.62 -12.42 -13.52
CA LEU A 261 0.72 -12.99 -13.34
C LEU A 261 1.01 -13.31 -11.87
N SER A 262 0.70 -12.40 -10.96
CA SER A 262 0.87 -12.61 -9.51
C SER A 262 0.05 -13.80 -9.02
N TYR A 263 -1.22 -13.88 -9.40
CA TYR A 263 -2.09 -14.98 -9.03
C TYR A 263 -1.59 -16.33 -9.57
N MET A 264 -1.23 -16.38 -10.84
CA MET A 264 -0.74 -17.60 -11.49
C MET A 264 0.60 -18.08 -10.93
N SER A 265 1.51 -17.14 -10.62
CA SER A 265 2.78 -17.45 -9.96
C SER A 265 2.56 -18.06 -8.57
N LYS A 266 1.66 -17.48 -7.76
CA LYS A 266 1.29 -18.06 -6.46
C LYS A 266 0.70 -19.47 -6.61
N VAL A 267 -0.17 -19.69 -7.60
CA VAL A 267 -0.74 -21.02 -7.89
C VAL A 267 0.35 -22.01 -8.26
N LEU A 268 1.31 -21.63 -9.10
CA LEU A 268 2.40 -22.50 -9.57
C LEU A 268 3.36 -22.85 -8.42
N LEU A 269 3.77 -21.89 -7.59
CA LEU A 269 4.67 -22.09 -6.46
C LEU A 269 4.06 -23.01 -5.37
N ASN A 270 2.73 -22.96 -5.19
CA ASN A 270 2.04 -23.73 -4.17
C ASN A 270 1.44 -25.06 -4.68
N THR A 271 1.75 -25.45 -5.92
CA THR A 271 1.17 -26.66 -6.53
C THR A 271 2.28 -27.69 -6.81
N PRO A 272 2.30 -28.85 -6.11
CA PRO A 272 3.20 -29.95 -6.44
C PRO A 272 2.67 -30.81 -7.62
N ASP A 273 1.46 -30.53 -8.15
CA ASP A 273 0.80 -31.29 -9.20
C ASP A 273 1.23 -30.79 -10.59
N GLU A 274 2.00 -31.62 -11.31
CA GLU A 274 2.48 -31.33 -12.67
C GLU A 274 1.34 -31.04 -13.67
N ARG A 275 0.18 -31.71 -13.54
CA ARG A 275 -0.97 -31.46 -14.42
C ARG A 275 -1.56 -30.06 -14.23
N LYS A 276 -1.51 -29.54 -13.01
CA LYS A 276 -1.87 -28.14 -12.72
C LYS A 276 -0.83 -27.18 -13.27
N ALA A 277 0.45 -27.48 -13.09
CA ALA A 277 1.54 -26.65 -13.62
C ALA A 277 1.44 -26.50 -15.13
N LEU A 278 1.18 -27.59 -15.86
CA LEU A 278 0.98 -27.56 -17.32
C LEU A 278 -0.17 -26.65 -17.79
N LYS A 279 -1.19 -26.43 -16.95
CA LYS A 279 -2.29 -25.47 -17.25
C LYS A 279 -1.93 -24.03 -16.93
N VAL A 280 -1.05 -23.79 -15.98
CA VAL A 280 -0.64 -22.44 -15.56
C VAL A 280 0.37 -21.83 -16.52
N LEU A 281 1.32 -22.62 -17.02
CA LEU A 281 2.41 -22.13 -17.87
C LEU A 281 1.93 -21.41 -19.13
N PRO A 282 0.96 -21.90 -19.92
CA PRO A 282 0.44 -21.17 -21.07
C PRO A 282 -0.19 -19.83 -20.73
N ILE A 283 -0.81 -19.73 -19.52
CA ILE A 283 -1.39 -18.47 -19.06
C ILE A 283 -0.28 -17.49 -18.72
N LEU A 284 0.77 -17.89 -17.99
CA LEU A 284 1.92 -17.04 -17.70
C LEU A 284 2.61 -16.57 -18.99
N ASP A 285 2.74 -17.42 -19.99
CA ASP A 285 3.32 -17.08 -21.28
C ASP A 285 2.49 -16.01 -22.02
N ALA A 286 1.17 -16.23 -22.12
CA ALA A 286 0.24 -15.30 -22.79
C ALA A 286 0.25 -13.89 -22.16
N PHE A 287 0.54 -13.77 -20.86
CA PHE A 287 0.60 -12.51 -20.13
C PHE A 287 2.03 -12.03 -19.83
N SER A 288 3.07 -12.67 -20.38
CA SER A 288 4.48 -12.36 -20.08
C SER A 288 4.91 -10.97 -20.53
N GLN A 289 4.42 -10.49 -21.68
CA GLN A 289 4.80 -9.21 -22.26
C GLN A 289 4.00 -8.04 -21.65
N PRO A 290 4.65 -6.91 -21.34
CA PRO A 290 3.97 -5.71 -20.86
C PRO A 290 2.94 -5.18 -21.87
N PHE A 291 1.80 -4.70 -21.37
CA PHE A 291 0.77 -4.10 -22.22
C PHE A 291 1.01 -2.59 -22.36
N ASN A 292 1.06 -2.10 -23.58
CA ASN A 292 1.18 -0.68 -23.86
C ASN A 292 -0.12 0.06 -23.57
N ALA A 293 -0.05 1.16 -22.83
CA ALA A 293 -1.21 1.99 -22.50
C ALA A 293 -1.94 2.54 -23.74
N SER A 294 -1.21 2.75 -24.84
CA SER A 294 -1.77 3.21 -26.12
C SER A 294 -2.67 2.18 -26.84
N GLU A 295 -2.49 0.90 -26.54
CA GLU A 295 -3.21 -0.21 -27.17
C GLU A 295 -4.54 -0.55 -26.49
N LYS A 296 -4.87 0.17 -25.43
CA LYS A 296 -6.09 -0.05 -24.62
C LYS A 296 -6.23 -1.52 -24.20
N LYS A 297 -7.39 -2.12 -24.41
CA LYS A 297 -7.68 -3.51 -24.03
C LYS A 297 -7.27 -4.56 -25.08
N ALA A 298 -6.73 -4.17 -26.24
CA ALA A 298 -6.43 -5.11 -27.31
C ALA A 298 -5.42 -6.22 -26.92
N PRO A 299 -4.31 -5.95 -26.23
CA PRO A 299 -3.39 -7.00 -25.77
C PRO A 299 -4.03 -7.97 -24.78
N LEU A 300 -4.88 -7.48 -23.88
CA LEU A 300 -5.64 -8.31 -22.93
C LEU A 300 -6.60 -9.26 -23.66
N LEU A 301 -7.33 -8.73 -24.65
CA LEU A 301 -8.26 -9.54 -25.46
C LEU A 301 -7.53 -10.58 -26.29
N LEU A 302 -6.35 -10.24 -26.83
CA LEU A 302 -5.51 -11.17 -27.58
C LEU A 302 -5.02 -12.31 -26.68
N ALA A 303 -4.45 -12.02 -25.52
CA ALA A 303 -3.97 -13.01 -24.58
C ALA A 303 -5.08 -13.98 -24.14
N VAL A 304 -6.25 -13.44 -23.77
CA VAL A 304 -7.41 -14.27 -23.37
C VAL A 304 -7.97 -15.06 -24.57
N GLY A 305 -8.00 -14.47 -25.76
CA GLY A 305 -8.43 -15.14 -27.00
C GLY A 305 -7.56 -16.32 -27.36
N THR A 306 -6.23 -16.16 -27.29
CA THR A 306 -5.26 -17.24 -27.53
C THR A 306 -5.52 -18.42 -26.58
N LEU A 307 -5.78 -18.16 -25.29
CA LEU A 307 -6.07 -19.19 -24.31
C LEU A 307 -7.44 -19.85 -24.50
N CYS A 308 -8.43 -19.12 -25.01
CA CYS A 308 -9.77 -19.67 -25.23
C CYS A 308 -9.91 -20.46 -26.56
N PHE A 309 -9.10 -20.14 -27.57
CA PHE A 309 -9.22 -20.70 -28.90
C PHE A 309 -7.97 -21.48 -29.36
N GLY A 310 -6.85 -21.40 -28.62
CA GLY A 310 -5.57 -22.03 -28.99
C GLY A 310 -5.60 -23.55 -28.99
N GLU A 311 -6.49 -24.18 -28.24
CA GLU A 311 -6.67 -25.66 -28.24
C GLU A 311 -7.58 -26.16 -29.37
N ALA A 312 -8.13 -25.27 -30.20
CA ALA A 312 -9.09 -25.67 -31.26
C ALA A 312 -8.43 -25.99 -32.63
N ASN A 313 -7.09 -25.90 -32.73
CA ASN A 313 -6.35 -26.10 -33.99
C ASN A 313 -5.28 -27.21 -33.95
N GLU A 314 -5.42 -28.22 -33.07
CA GLU A 314 -4.68 -29.49 -33.16
C GLU A 314 -5.61 -30.69 -33.28
#